data_8439d961ee115886fe5d2f402db0504c
#
_entry.id   8439d961ee115886fe5d2f402db0504c
#
_cell.length_a   1.000
_cell.length_b   1.000
_cell.length_c   1.000
_cell.angle_alpha   90.00
_cell.angle_beta   90.00
_cell.angle_gamma   90.00
#
_symmetry.space_group_name_H-M   'P 1'
#
loop_
_entity.id
_entity.type
_entity.pdbx_description
1 polymer ?
#
loop_
_entity_poly.entity_id
_entity_poly.type
_entity_poly.pdbx_seq_one_letter_code
_entity_poly.pdbx_strand_id
1 'polypeptide(L)'
;MLIAANLWAWPWSRDLVVQLITRPQQYANVPPPNSIPLGREAQVSREQARAQLRNPLTSSPQSLEKGKVLYETYCLVCHGPQGRGNGPVAGGAMLPADLTSERIRRQSDGELYHTIRHGLGSMPAYYERLKPEERWQVVLYMRTLVPPAEARSAQAR
;
A
#
# COMPACT_ATOMS: atom_id res chain seq x y z
N MET A 1 45.66 -39.33 28.85
CA MET A 1 45.80 -39.03 27.41
C MET A 1 44.40 -39.15 26.80
N LEU A 2 43.68 -38.01 26.75
CA LEU A 2 42.35 -37.95 26.23
C LEU A 2 42.41 -37.73 24.71
N ILE A 3 42.02 -38.73 23.93
CA ILE A 3 41.91 -38.63 22.49
C ILE A 3 40.63 -37.82 22.19
N ALA A 4 40.78 -36.58 21.81
CA ALA A 4 39.67 -35.81 21.28
C ALA A 4 39.21 -36.43 19.94
N ALA A 5 38.11 -37.18 19.97
CA ALA A 5 37.46 -37.61 18.76
C ALA A 5 36.95 -36.39 18.00
N ASN A 6 37.61 -36.02 16.93
CA ASN A 6 37.08 -35.06 15.97
C ASN A 6 35.82 -35.68 15.35
N LEU A 7 34.67 -35.30 15.86
CA LEU A 7 33.40 -35.57 15.24
C LEU A 7 33.34 -34.77 13.93
N TRP A 8 33.88 -35.35 12.87
CA TRP A 8 33.65 -34.86 11.53
C TRP A 8 32.16 -34.99 11.24
N ALA A 9 31.48 -33.87 11.23
CA ALA A 9 30.14 -33.86 10.76
C ALA A 9 30.12 -34.45 9.34
N TRP A 10 29.18 -35.37 9.09
CA TRP A 10 29.03 -36.03 7.81
C TRP A 10 28.92 -34.98 6.68
N PRO A 11 29.50 -35.25 5.48
CA PRO A 11 29.48 -34.26 4.38
C PRO A 11 28.10 -33.67 4.10
N TRP A 12 27.05 -34.48 4.20
CA TRP A 12 25.66 -34.04 3.99
C TRP A 12 25.09 -33.15 5.10
N SER A 13 25.71 -33.07 6.24
CA SER A 13 25.25 -32.16 7.31
C SER A 13 25.55 -30.67 6.99
N ARG A 14 26.34 -30.41 5.95
CA ARG A 14 26.70 -29.05 5.50
C ARG A 14 26.11 -28.68 4.13
N ASP A 15 25.46 -29.61 3.42
CA ASP A 15 24.99 -29.38 2.06
C ASP A 15 23.95 -28.26 1.95
N LEU A 16 23.19 -28.00 3.04
CA LEU A 16 22.19 -26.94 3.08
C LEU A 16 22.63 -25.71 3.88
N VAL A 17 23.82 -25.71 4.47
CA VAL A 17 24.30 -24.61 5.32
C VAL A 17 24.82 -23.44 4.48
N VAL A 18 25.48 -23.74 3.36
CA VAL A 18 25.99 -22.72 2.44
C VAL A 18 25.30 -22.90 1.10
N GLN A 19 24.32 -22.10 0.85
CA GLN A 19 23.59 -22.07 -0.43
C GLN A 19 23.96 -20.81 -1.21
N LEU A 20 23.96 -20.90 -2.54
CA LEU A 20 24.18 -19.76 -3.44
C LEU A 20 22.97 -18.81 -3.51
N ILE A 21 21.96 -19.02 -2.67
CA ILE A 21 20.79 -18.16 -2.58
C ILE A 21 21.01 -17.03 -1.58
N THR A 22 20.42 -15.88 -1.85
CA THR A 22 20.36 -14.77 -0.89
C THR A 22 19.46 -15.16 0.28
N ARG A 23 20.02 -15.23 1.48
CA ARG A 23 19.24 -15.53 2.70
C ARG A 23 18.45 -14.29 3.14
N PRO A 24 17.31 -14.48 3.86
CA PRO A 24 16.63 -13.37 4.51
C PRO A 24 17.63 -12.55 5.34
N GLN A 25 17.55 -11.22 5.24
CA GLN A 25 18.45 -10.25 5.92
C GLN A 25 19.92 -10.25 5.43
N GLN A 26 20.27 -10.99 4.40
CA GLN A 26 21.53 -10.76 3.68
C GLN A 26 21.40 -9.52 2.79
N TYR A 27 22.55 -8.86 2.55
CA TYR A 27 22.60 -7.67 1.70
C TYR A 27 21.88 -7.94 0.38
N ALA A 28 20.94 -7.05 0.05
CA ALA A 28 20.33 -7.07 -1.27
C ALA A 28 21.45 -6.97 -2.33
N ASN A 29 21.41 -7.84 -3.35
CA ASN A 29 22.29 -7.71 -4.49
C ASN A 29 22.08 -6.33 -5.08
N VAL A 30 23.10 -5.47 -5.01
CA VAL A 30 23.05 -4.17 -5.67
C VAL A 30 22.95 -4.43 -7.17
N PRO A 31 21.90 -3.92 -7.83
CA PRO A 31 21.79 -4.08 -9.28
C PRO A 31 23.04 -3.53 -9.97
N PRO A 32 23.45 -4.09 -11.11
CA PRO A 32 24.57 -3.55 -11.89
C PRO A 32 24.42 -2.04 -12.13
N PRO A 33 25.49 -1.26 -12.17
CA PRO A 33 25.42 0.14 -12.52
C PRO A 33 24.66 0.32 -13.85
N ASN A 34 23.78 1.31 -13.90
CA ASN A 34 22.92 1.60 -15.05
C ASN A 34 21.81 0.56 -15.35
N SER A 35 21.53 -0.36 -14.44
CA SER A 35 20.35 -1.22 -14.59
C SER A 35 19.07 -0.41 -14.42
N ILE A 36 18.15 -0.52 -15.39
CA ILE A 36 16.82 0.11 -15.34
C ILE A 36 15.82 -0.96 -14.93
N PRO A 37 15.17 -0.85 -13.75
CA PRO A 37 14.16 -1.80 -13.33
C PRO A 37 12.96 -1.75 -14.29
N LEU A 38 12.59 -2.89 -14.85
CA LEU A 38 11.38 -3.01 -15.66
C LEU A 38 10.14 -2.78 -14.79
N GLY A 39 9.22 -1.94 -15.26
CA GLY A 39 7.92 -1.71 -14.61
C GLY A 39 7.96 -0.86 -13.34
N ARG A 40 9.06 -0.21 -13.03
CA ARG A 40 9.12 0.68 -11.86
C ARG A 40 8.48 2.03 -12.22
N GLU A 41 7.42 2.38 -11.50
CA GLU A 41 6.84 3.73 -11.59
C GLU A 41 7.87 4.77 -11.13
N ALA A 42 7.86 5.95 -11.76
CA ALA A 42 8.68 7.08 -11.35
C ALA A 42 8.48 7.39 -9.86
N GLN A 43 9.58 7.64 -9.16
CA GLN A 43 9.55 8.13 -7.79
C GLN A 43 9.22 9.63 -7.86
N VAL A 44 8.05 9.99 -7.38
CA VAL A 44 7.61 11.40 -7.29
C VAL A 44 7.38 11.77 -5.83
N SER A 45 7.69 13.01 -5.46
CA SER A 45 7.33 13.51 -4.14
C SER A 45 5.82 13.69 -4.02
N ARG A 46 5.32 13.85 -2.79
CA ARG A 46 3.89 14.10 -2.56
C ARG A 46 3.42 15.38 -3.26
N GLU A 47 4.25 16.45 -3.25
CA GLU A 47 3.98 17.72 -3.91
C GLU A 47 3.94 17.57 -5.42
N GLN A 48 4.87 16.82 -6.00
CA GLN A 48 4.87 16.48 -7.42
C GLN A 48 3.63 15.63 -7.77
N ALA A 49 3.27 14.66 -6.95
CA ALA A 49 2.07 13.86 -7.15
C ALA A 49 0.80 14.73 -7.15
N ARG A 50 0.69 15.69 -6.21
CA ARG A 50 -0.39 16.68 -6.17
C ARG A 50 -0.50 17.49 -7.45
N ALA A 51 0.63 17.97 -7.95
CA ALA A 51 0.69 18.87 -9.09
C ALA A 51 0.50 18.15 -10.44
N GLN A 52 1.10 16.97 -10.57
CA GLN A 52 1.31 16.31 -11.87
C GLN A 52 0.45 15.07 -12.09
N LEU A 53 0.21 14.27 -11.04
CA LEU A 53 -0.53 13.03 -11.20
C LEU A 53 -2.03 13.30 -11.31
N ARG A 54 -2.64 12.74 -12.33
CA ARG A 54 -4.08 12.73 -12.55
C ARG A 54 -4.52 11.29 -12.72
N ASN A 55 -5.73 10.98 -12.27
CA ASN A 55 -6.27 9.65 -12.47
C ASN A 55 -6.48 9.39 -13.97
N PRO A 56 -5.80 8.42 -14.56
CA PRO A 56 -5.97 8.11 -15.98
C PRO A 56 -7.26 7.35 -16.27
N LEU A 57 -7.94 6.83 -15.24
CA LEU A 57 -9.15 6.03 -15.38
C LEU A 57 -10.38 6.91 -15.35
N THR A 58 -11.33 6.57 -16.21
CA THR A 58 -12.68 7.15 -16.14
C THR A 58 -13.50 6.45 -15.08
N SER A 59 -14.40 7.22 -14.43
CA SER A 59 -15.35 6.68 -13.46
C SER A 59 -16.43 5.87 -14.17
N SER A 60 -16.12 4.61 -14.52
CA SER A 60 -17.08 3.66 -15.09
C SER A 60 -17.63 2.73 -13.99
N PRO A 61 -18.83 2.15 -14.17
CA PRO A 61 -19.36 1.16 -13.22
C PRO A 61 -18.38 0.01 -12.95
N GLN A 62 -17.68 -0.44 -13.98
CA GLN A 62 -16.69 -1.51 -13.87
C GLN A 62 -15.46 -1.09 -13.04
N SER A 63 -14.95 0.13 -13.24
CA SER A 63 -13.81 0.66 -12.48
C SER A 63 -14.18 0.89 -11.01
N LEU A 64 -15.40 1.35 -10.75
CA LEU A 64 -15.92 1.55 -9.40
C LEU A 64 -16.12 0.23 -8.66
N GLU A 65 -16.65 -0.80 -9.33
CA GLU A 65 -16.85 -2.11 -8.70
C GLU A 65 -15.50 -2.76 -8.36
N LYS A 66 -14.53 -2.71 -9.27
CA LYS A 66 -13.17 -3.18 -8.96
C LYS A 66 -12.55 -2.39 -7.81
N GLY A 67 -12.69 -1.06 -7.81
CA GLY A 67 -12.21 -0.21 -6.73
C GLY A 67 -12.86 -0.55 -5.38
N LYS A 68 -14.16 -0.87 -5.38
CA LYS A 68 -14.91 -1.32 -4.20
C LYS A 68 -14.34 -2.62 -3.65
N VAL A 69 -14.18 -3.64 -4.48
CA VAL A 69 -13.62 -4.95 -4.07
C VAL A 69 -12.22 -4.77 -3.47
N LEU A 70 -11.36 -3.95 -4.09
CA LEU A 70 -10.03 -3.67 -3.59
C LEU A 70 -10.06 -2.89 -2.26
N TYR A 71 -10.96 -1.93 -2.13
CA TYR A 71 -11.17 -1.19 -0.89
C TYR A 71 -11.63 -2.12 0.25
N GLU A 72 -12.60 -2.96 0.00
CA GLU A 72 -13.10 -3.94 0.97
C GLU A 72 -12.02 -4.94 1.40
N THR A 73 -11.14 -5.31 0.48
CA THR A 73 -10.04 -6.26 0.74
C THR A 73 -8.91 -5.64 1.57
N TYR A 74 -8.49 -4.41 1.25
CA TYR A 74 -7.25 -3.84 1.78
C TYR A 74 -7.45 -2.65 2.72
N CYS A 75 -8.53 -1.91 2.60
CA CYS A 75 -8.71 -0.62 3.27
C CYS A 75 -9.77 -0.66 4.39
N LEU A 76 -10.85 -1.44 4.19
CA LEU A 76 -12.00 -1.51 5.09
C LEU A 76 -11.59 -1.85 6.52
N VAL A 77 -10.63 -2.74 6.69
CA VAL A 77 -10.18 -3.23 8.00
C VAL A 77 -9.74 -2.08 8.94
N CYS A 78 -9.18 -1.01 8.37
CA CYS A 78 -8.79 0.19 9.10
C CYS A 78 -9.81 1.33 8.93
N HIS A 79 -10.21 1.62 7.68
CA HIS A 79 -11.01 2.80 7.38
C HIS A 79 -12.52 2.61 7.56
N GLY A 80 -12.99 1.37 7.71
CA GLY A 80 -14.41 1.05 7.84
C GLY A 80 -15.16 1.09 6.50
N PRO A 81 -16.38 0.54 6.44
CA PRO A 81 -17.14 0.41 5.18
C PRO A 81 -17.58 1.75 4.58
N GLN A 82 -17.76 2.79 5.40
CA GLN A 82 -18.07 4.15 4.95
C GLN A 82 -16.84 5.06 4.90
N GLY A 83 -15.63 4.55 5.15
CA GLY A 83 -14.39 5.33 5.14
C GLY A 83 -14.21 6.27 6.33
N ARG A 84 -14.95 6.09 7.42
CA ARG A 84 -14.91 7.00 8.59
C ARG A 84 -13.75 6.76 9.56
N GLY A 85 -12.82 5.86 9.25
CA GLY A 85 -11.71 5.52 10.14
C GLY A 85 -12.10 4.64 11.32
N ASN A 86 -13.25 4.00 11.25
CA ASN A 86 -13.84 3.16 12.28
C ASN A 86 -13.86 1.67 11.90
N GLY A 87 -12.87 1.22 11.18
CA GLY A 87 -12.72 -0.20 10.84
C GLY A 87 -12.46 -1.07 12.07
N PRO A 88 -12.56 -2.42 11.92
CA PRO A 88 -12.41 -3.37 13.03
C PRO A 88 -11.10 -3.25 13.82
N VAL A 89 -10.01 -2.77 13.19
CA VAL A 89 -8.71 -2.60 13.87
C VAL A 89 -8.44 -1.15 14.29
N ALA A 90 -9.41 -0.25 14.08
CA ALA A 90 -9.28 1.13 14.53
C ALA A 90 -9.42 1.22 16.05
N GLY A 91 -8.50 1.90 16.70
CA GLY A 91 -8.51 2.09 18.16
C GLY A 91 -7.11 2.12 18.77
N GLY A 92 -7.02 2.52 20.03
CA GLY A 92 -5.75 2.61 20.72
C GLY A 92 -4.74 3.53 20.02
N ALA A 93 -3.59 2.99 19.65
CA ALA A 93 -2.55 3.72 18.94
C ALA A 93 -2.83 3.87 17.43
N MET A 94 -3.80 3.13 16.86
CA MET A 94 -4.13 3.18 15.45
C MET A 94 -5.39 4.01 15.24
N LEU A 95 -5.21 5.23 14.74
CA LEU A 95 -6.30 6.14 14.41
C LEU A 95 -6.32 6.40 12.89
N PRO A 96 -7.00 5.54 12.10
CA PRO A 96 -7.10 5.72 10.67
C PRO A 96 -7.83 7.03 10.34
N ALA A 97 -7.40 7.67 9.27
CA ALA A 97 -8.03 8.92 8.83
C ALA A 97 -9.48 8.67 8.36
N ASP A 98 -10.38 9.59 8.71
CA ASP A 98 -11.70 9.67 8.09
C ASP A 98 -11.55 10.17 6.64
N LEU A 99 -11.79 9.26 5.69
CA LEU A 99 -11.68 9.50 4.26
C LEU A 99 -12.78 10.44 3.74
N THR A 100 -13.86 10.61 4.49
CA THR A 100 -14.97 11.51 4.15
C THR A 100 -14.74 12.93 4.64
N SER A 101 -13.69 13.16 5.43
CA SER A 101 -13.36 14.48 5.99
C SER A 101 -13.00 15.51 4.92
N GLU A 102 -13.25 16.78 5.22
CA GLU A 102 -12.90 17.92 4.35
C GLU A 102 -11.40 17.92 4.00
N ARG A 103 -10.56 17.56 4.95
CA ARG A 103 -9.11 17.48 4.77
C ARG A 103 -8.73 16.47 3.66
N ILE A 104 -9.36 15.31 3.61
CA ILE A 104 -9.09 14.28 2.59
C ILE A 104 -9.74 14.66 1.26
N ARG A 105 -10.92 15.25 1.29
CA ARG A 105 -11.63 15.69 0.08
C ARG A 105 -10.86 16.73 -0.72
N ARG A 106 -10.16 17.65 -0.04
CA ARG A 106 -9.33 18.68 -0.69
C ARG A 106 -8.05 18.14 -1.31
N GLN A 107 -7.64 16.94 -0.95
CA GLN A 107 -6.47 16.32 -1.58
C GLN A 107 -6.78 15.95 -3.03
N SER A 108 -5.78 16.13 -3.90
CA SER A 108 -5.87 15.67 -5.28
C SER A 108 -5.85 14.13 -5.35
N ASP A 109 -6.33 13.59 -6.46
CA ASP A 109 -6.26 12.14 -6.69
C ASP A 109 -4.80 11.65 -6.69
N GLY A 110 -3.88 12.48 -7.19
CA GLY A 110 -2.44 12.18 -7.14
C GLY A 110 -1.88 12.09 -5.72
N GLU A 111 -2.33 12.96 -4.79
CA GLU A 111 -1.94 12.87 -3.37
C GLU A 111 -2.49 11.61 -2.71
N LEU A 112 -3.73 11.24 -2.99
CA LEU A 112 -4.35 10.02 -2.48
C LEU A 112 -3.63 8.78 -3.03
N TYR A 113 -3.36 8.76 -4.33
CA TYR A 113 -2.59 7.70 -4.97
C TYR A 113 -1.19 7.55 -4.35
N HIS A 114 -0.49 8.66 -4.15
CA HIS A 114 0.83 8.69 -3.50
C HIS A 114 0.76 8.12 -2.09
N THR A 115 -0.26 8.49 -1.32
CA THR A 115 -0.47 7.98 0.04
C THR A 115 -0.71 6.48 0.04
N ILE A 116 -1.54 5.95 -0.86
CA ILE A 116 -1.76 4.50 -0.98
C ILE A 116 -0.46 3.79 -1.36
N ARG A 117 0.30 4.35 -2.29
CA ARG A 117 1.55 3.75 -2.76
C ARG A 117 2.62 3.67 -1.67
N HIS A 118 2.87 4.76 -0.96
CA HIS A 118 4.01 4.90 -0.05
C HIS A 118 3.66 4.75 1.44
N GLY A 119 2.36 4.76 1.76
CA GLY A 119 1.92 4.86 3.14
C GLY A 119 2.03 6.29 3.69
N LEU A 120 1.53 6.49 4.90
CA LEU A 120 1.64 7.76 5.63
C LEU A 120 1.49 7.51 7.14
N GLY A 121 2.51 7.83 7.93
CA GLY A 121 2.50 7.59 9.37
C GLY A 121 2.32 6.09 9.68
N SER A 122 1.26 5.71 10.36
CA SER A 122 0.94 4.31 10.66
C SER A 122 0.31 3.53 9.50
N MET A 123 -0.08 4.21 8.41
CA MET A 123 -0.62 3.55 7.23
C MET A 123 0.50 2.88 6.44
N PRO A 124 0.44 1.55 6.20
CA PRO A 124 1.46 0.85 5.43
C PRO A 124 1.44 1.24 3.94
N ALA A 125 2.55 0.98 3.26
CA ALA A 125 2.67 1.14 1.82
C ALA A 125 2.03 -0.06 1.09
N TYR A 126 1.32 0.22 0.00
CA TYR A 126 0.66 -0.80 -0.81
C TYR A 126 1.27 -0.97 -2.21
N TYR A 127 2.47 -0.44 -2.45
CA TYR A 127 3.09 -0.49 -3.78
C TYR A 127 3.34 -1.93 -4.30
N GLU A 128 3.61 -2.88 -3.39
CA GLU A 128 3.82 -4.28 -3.76
C GLU A 128 2.53 -5.09 -3.88
N ARG A 129 1.46 -4.64 -3.22
CA ARG A 129 0.19 -5.38 -3.12
C ARG A 129 -0.85 -4.97 -4.15
N LEU A 130 -0.78 -3.73 -4.58
CA LEU A 130 -1.70 -3.14 -5.54
C LEU A 130 -0.93 -2.66 -6.76
N LYS A 131 -1.37 -3.06 -7.95
CA LYS A 131 -0.85 -2.54 -9.21
C LYS A 131 -1.18 -1.05 -9.36
N PRO A 132 -0.48 -0.31 -10.22
CA PRO A 132 -0.77 1.11 -10.47
C PRO A 132 -2.24 1.38 -10.81
N GLU A 133 -2.82 0.60 -11.71
CA GLU A 133 -4.23 0.72 -12.10
C GLU A 133 -5.18 0.48 -10.93
N GLU A 134 -4.90 -0.54 -10.11
CA GLU A 134 -5.72 -0.89 -8.95
C GLU A 134 -5.74 0.22 -7.90
N ARG A 135 -4.62 0.89 -7.66
CA ARG A 135 -4.56 2.07 -6.78
C ARG A 135 -5.43 3.21 -7.28
N TRP A 136 -5.46 3.45 -8.60
CA TRP A 136 -6.34 4.44 -9.20
C TRP A 136 -7.82 4.07 -9.09
N GLN A 137 -8.15 2.78 -9.23
CA GLN A 137 -9.52 2.28 -9.01
C GLN A 137 -9.97 2.48 -7.56
N VAL A 138 -9.08 2.22 -6.57
CA VAL A 138 -9.35 2.53 -5.16
C VAL A 138 -9.60 4.01 -4.96
N VAL A 139 -8.81 4.91 -5.56
CA VAL A 139 -9.03 6.36 -5.48
C VAL A 139 -10.40 6.75 -6.04
N LEU A 140 -10.80 6.20 -7.21
CA LEU A 140 -12.16 6.42 -7.75
C LEU A 140 -13.25 6.02 -6.78
N TYR A 141 -13.15 4.83 -6.19
CA TYR A 141 -14.14 4.35 -5.24
C TYR A 141 -14.17 5.21 -3.97
N MET A 142 -13.02 5.60 -3.42
CA MET A 142 -12.94 6.49 -2.26
C MET A 142 -13.70 7.80 -2.47
N ARG A 143 -13.70 8.36 -3.68
CA ARG A 143 -14.48 9.57 -4.01
C ARG A 143 -15.98 9.35 -3.90
N THR A 144 -16.46 8.12 -4.08
CA THR A 144 -17.90 7.80 -3.92
C THR A 144 -18.34 7.66 -2.45
N LEU A 145 -17.40 7.44 -1.52
CA LEU A 145 -17.71 7.36 -0.09
C LEU A 145 -18.13 8.72 0.49
N VAL A 146 -17.82 9.79 -0.21
CA VAL A 146 -18.19 11.15 0.19
C VAL A 146 -19.63 11.41 -0.28
N PRO A 147 -20.60 11.67 0.62
CA PRO A 147 -21.95 12.01 0.20
C PRO A 147 -21.95 13.28 -0.66
N PRO A 148 -22.81 13.39 -1.67
CA PRO A 148 -23.04 14.63 -2.39
C PRO A 148 -23.31 15.80 -1.41
N ALA A 149 -23.00 17.03 -1.83
CA ALA A 149 -23.17 18.22 -0.97
C ALA A 149 -24.59 18.35 -0.40
N GLU A 150 -25.59 17.95 -1.17
CA GLU A 150 -27.01 17.97 -0.81
C GLU A 150 -27.37 16.98 0.31
N ALA A 151 -26.79 15.79 0.30
CA ALA A 151 -27.01 14.79 1.35
C ALA A 151 -26.37 15.20 2.69
N ARG A 152 -25.36 16.05 2.68
CA ARG A 152 -24.68 16.55 3.89
C ARG A 152 -25.48 17.59 4.63
N SER A 153 -26.21 18.43 3.91
CA SER A 153 -27.08 19.44 4.52
C SER A 153 -28.30 18.81 5.23
N ALA A 154 -28.72 17.63 4.79
CA ALA A 154 -29.80 16.87 5.42
C ALA A 154 -29.38 16.13 6.70
N GLN A 155 -28.10 15.75 6.84
CA GLN A 155 -27.58 15.08 8.04
C GLN A 155 -27.12 16.03 9.15
N ALA A 156 -27.02 17.33 8.85
CA ALA A 156 -26.62 18.38 9.80
C ALA A 156 -27.83 19.06 10.50
N ARG A 157 -29.04 18.58 10.28
CA ARG A 157 -30.27 19.01 10.95
C ARG A 157 -30.75 17.91 11.89
#